data_e6b590343fa38684ce8a8034c9cb7be6
#
_entry.id   e6b590343fa38684ce8a8034c9cb7be6
#
_cell.length_a   1.000
_cell.length_b   1.000
_cell.length_c   1.000
_cell.angle_alpha   90.00
_cell.angle_beta   90.00
_cell.angle_gamma   90.00
#
_symmetry.space_group_name_H-M   'P 1'
#
loop_
_entity.id
_entity.type
_entity.pdbx_description
1 polymer ?
#
loop_
_entity_poly.entity_id
_entity_poly.type
_entity_poly.pdbx_seq_one_letter_code
_entity_poly.pdbx_strand_id
1 'polypeptide(L)'
;MSFFIGIDLVKIKRINSIIEKNGNTFLNRIFTRTEQDYCNSNSEPNIHYAGRFAAKEAAKKALMSSGIKESISLKSIEIDRKKNGEPIINTIFKYGWILKVSISHTDDYATALVIYFPE
;
A
#
# COMPACT_ATOMS: atom_id res chain seq x y z
N MET A 1 17.10 -15.32 12.44
CA MET A 1 15.76 -14.78 12.11
C MET A 1 15.84 -14.06 10.78
N SER A 2 14.91 -14.32 9.88
CA SER A 2 14.89 -13.69 8.56
C SER A 2 13.88 -12.55 8.53
N PHE A 3 14.31 -11.43 7.99
CA PHE A 3 13.44 -10.30 7.70
C PHE A 3 13.49 -10.01 6.22
N PHE A 4 12.37 -9.61 5.67
CA PHE A 4 12.30 -9.11 4.30
C PHE A 4 11.71 -7.71 4.35
N ILE A 5 12.30 -6.80 3.60
CA ILE A 5 12.00 -5.38 3.70
C ILE A 5 11.55 -4.87 2.33
N GLY A 6 10.55 -4.00 2.35
CA GLY A 6 10.14 -3.25 1.19
C GLY A 6 10.01 -1.78 1.54
N ILE A 7 10.46 -0.93 0.65
CA ILE A 7 10.30 0.51 0.78
C ILE A 7 9.87 1.08 -0.56
N ASP A 8 9.01 2.08 -0.52
CA ASP A 8 8.58 2.78 -1.73
C ASP A 8 8.45 4.27 -1.45
N LEU A 9 8.72 5.06 -2.47
CA LEU A 9 8.61 6.51 -2.43
C LEU A 9 7.91 6.96 -3.70
N VAL A 10 6.85 7.73 -3.56
CA VAL A 10 6.05 8.17 -4.70
C VAL A 10 5.78 9.68 -4.64
N LYS A 11 5.83 10.34 -5.78
CA LYS A 11 5.40 11.73 -5.90
C LYS A 11 3.88 11.79 -5.87
N ILE A 12 3.33 12.59 -4.97
CA ILE A 12 1.87 12.77 -4.85
C ILE A 12 1.29 13.32 -6.16
N LYS A 13 1.97 14.27 -6.79
CA LYS A 13 1.54 14.82 -8.09
C LYS A 13 1.44 13.77 -9.19
N ARG A 14 2.31 12.77 -9.18
CA ARG A 14 2.25 11.67 -10.16
C ARG A 14 0.98 10.85 -9.98
N ILE A 15 0.63 10.52 -8.75
CA ILE A 15 -0.60 9.80 -8.45
C ILE A 15 -1.82 10.64 -8.84
N ASN A 16 -1.81 11.93 -8.51
CA ASN A 16 -2.87 12.86 -8.91
C ASN A 16 -3.09 12.86 -10.42
N SER A 17 -1.99 12.93 -11.18
CA SER A 17 -2.06 12.94 -12.65
C SER A 17 -2.64 11.65 -13.21
N ILE A 18 -2.29 10.52 -12.64
CA ILE A 18 -2.82 9.22 -13.07
C ILE A 18 -4.32 9.13 -12.76
N ILE A 19 -4.73 9.59 -11.58
CA ILE A 19 -6.15 9.60 -11.20
C ILE A 19 -6.96 10.53 -12.12
N GLU A 20 -6.43 11.71 -12.44
CA GLU A 20 -7.08 12.63 -13.35
C GLU A 20 -7.26 12.06 -14.75
N LYS A 21 -6.24 11.36 -15.27
CA LYS A 21 -6.27 10.80 -16.63
C LYS A 21 -7.11 9.54 -16.74
N ASN A 22 -7.00 8.65 -15.77
CA ASN A 22 -7.55 7.29 -15.87
C ASN A 22 -8.72 7.04 -14.90
N GLY A 23 -8.89 7.92 -13.91
CA GLY A 23 -10.03 7.88 -12.98
C GLY A 23 -10.28 6.51 -12.38
N ASN A 24 -11.53 6.06 -12.50
CA ASN A 24 -11.97 4.79 -11.91
C ASN A 24 -11.24 3.57 -12.45
N THR A 25 -10.74 3.61 -13.67
CA THR A 25 -9.97 2.49 -14.23
C THR A 25 -8.71 2.24 -13.42
N PHE A 26 -7.96 3.29 -13.11
CA PHE A 26 -6.77 3.18 -12.27
C PHE A 26 -7.14 2.77 -10.84
N LEU A 27 -8.10 3.48 -10.24
CA LEU A 27 -8.50 3.22 -8.86
C LEU A 27 -8.98 1.80 -8.67
N ASN A 28 -9.82 1.29 -9.55
CA ASN A 28 -10.37 -0.06 -9.44
C ASN A 28 -9.34 -1.16 -9.72
N ARG A 29 -8.31 -0.85 -10.50
CA ARG A 29 -7.24 -1.82 -10.75
C ARG A 29 -6.32 -1.99 -9.54
N ILE A 30 -6.06 -0.91 -8.82
CA ILE A 30 -5.04 -0.86 -7.77
C ILE A 30 -5.63 -1.00 -6.37
N PHE A 31 -6.78 -0.35 -6.11
CA PHE A 31 -7.32 -0.20 -4.77
C PHE A 31 -8.59 -0.99 -4.57
N THR A 32 -8.74 -1.58 -3.38
CA THR A 32 -9.98 -2.24 -2.98
C THR A 32 -11.04 -1.19 -2.65
N ARG A 33 -12.28 -1.63 -2.54
CA ARG A 33 -13.38 -0.73 -2.16
C ARG A 33 -13.15 -0.11 -0.79
N THR A 34 -12.65 -0.90 0.16
CA THR A 34 -12.33 -0.42 1.51
C THR A 34 -11.32 0.72 1.45
N GLU A 35 -10.26 0.57 0.65
CA GLU A 35 -9.25 1.61 0.48
C GLU A 35 -9.82 2.86 -0.17
N GLN A 36 -10.64 2.69 -1.20
CA GLN A 36 -11.26 3.84 -1.89
C GLN A 36 -12.22 4.60 -0.98
N ASP A 37 -13.05 3.89 -0.23
CA ASP A 37 -13.98 4.51 0.71
C ASP A 37 -13.23 5.33 1.77
N TYR A 38 -12.15 4.78 2.31
CA TYR A 38 -11.34 5.49 3.28
C TYR A 38 -10.70 6.75 2.67
N CYS A 39 -10.04 6.62 1.52
CA CYS A 39 -9.37 7.76 0.90
C CYS A 39 -10.36 8.87 0.54
N ASN A 40 -11.50 8.48 -0.02
CA ASN A 40 -12.51 9.45 -0.45
C ASN A 40 -13.23 10.14 0.72
N SER A 41 -13.17 9.58 1.92
CA SER A 41 -13.74 10.18 3.11
C SER A 41 -12.88 11.31 3.70
N ASN A 42 -11.67 11.49 3.20
CA ASN A 42 -10.74 12.52 3.67
C ASN A 42 -10.82 13.77 2.81
N SER A 43 -10.46 14.92 3.39
CA SER A 43 -10.51 16.21 2.69
C SER A 43 -9.51 16.28 1.52
N GLU A 44 -8.42 15.53 1.60
CA GLU A 44 -7.41 15.45 0.54
C GLU A 44 -7.18 14.00 0.13
N PRO A 45 -8.10 13.41 -0.65
CA PRO A 45 -8.04 11.98 -0.98
C PRO A 45 -6.72 11.56 -1.64
N ASN A 46 -6.15 12.41 -2.46
CA ASN A 46 -4.97 12.07 -3.26
C ASN A 46 -3.73 11.76 -2.41
N ILE A 47 -3.57 12.45 -1.28
CA ILE A 47 -2.46 12.17 -0.35
C ILE A 47 -2.64 10.76 0.23
N HIS A 48 -3.86 10.39 0.56
CA HIS A 48 -4.17 9.06 1.11
C HIS A 48 -4.01 7.96 0.06
N TYR A 49 -4.41 8.22 -1.18
CA TYR A 49 -4.16 7.28 -2.28
C TYR A 49 -2.67 7.09 -2.52
N ALA A 50 -1.88 8.16 -2.50
CA ALA A 50 -0.43 8.06 -2.66
C ALA A 50 0.22 7.25 -1.54
N GLY A 51 -0.19 7.47 -0.29
CA GLY A 51 0.31 6.72 0.86
C GLY A 51 -0.01 5.23 0.76
N ARG A 52 -1.24 4.89 0.39
CA ARG A 52 -1.64 3.51 0.21
C ARG A 52 -0.97 2.85 -0.98
N PHE A 53 -0.80 3.58 -2.06
CA PHE A 53 -0.06 3.08 -3.22
C PHE A 53 1.38 2.71 -2.81
N ALA A 54 2.07 3.61 -2.11
CA ALA A 54 3.42 3.36 -1.61
C ALA A 54 3.46 2.13 -0.70
N ALA A 55 2.47 1.99 0.20
CA ALA A 55 2.40 0.85 1.12
C ALA A 55 2.19 -0.48 0.38
N LYS A 56 1.34 -0.50 -0.66
CA LYS A 56 1.10 -1.69 -1.48
C LYS A 56 2.36 -2.09 -2.25
N GLU A 57 3.06 -1.13 -2.83
CA GLU A 57 4.32 -1.37 -3.53
C GLU A 57 5.39 -1.88 -2.56
N ALA A 58 5.52 -1.27 -1.40
CA ALA A 58 6.49 -1.69 -0.38
C ALA A 58 6.20 -3.12 0.10
N ALA A 59 4.93 -3.45 0.34
CA ALA A 59 4.53 -4.80 0.74
C ALA A 59 4.85 -5.82 -0.35
N LYS A 60 4.57 -5.49 -1.61
CA LYS A 60 4.91 -6.36 -2.74
C LYS A 60 6.41 -6.62 -2.82
N LYS A 61 7.23 -5.58 -2.63
CA LYS A 61 8.70 -5.74 -2.62
C LYS A 61 9.17 -6.66 -1.51
N ALA A 62 8.62 -6.51 -0.30
CA ALA A 62 8.97 -7.37 0.83
C ALA A 62 8.59 -8.83 0.56
N LEU A 63 7.38 -9.07 0.07
CA LEU A 63 6.90 -10.40 -0.26
C LEU A 63 7.75 -11.06 -1.36
N MET A 64 8.04 -10.33 -2.42
CA MET A 64 8.89 -10.84 -3.51
C MET A 64 10.30 -11.13 -3.04
N SER A 65 10.85 -10.31 -2.13
CA SER A 65 12.18 -10.53 -1.56
C SER A 65 12.26 -11.84 -0.78
N SER A 66 11.13 -12.30 -0.22
CA SER A 66 11.08 -13.57 0.51
C SER A 66 11.12 -14.81 -0.40
N GLY A 67 11.02 -14.62 -1.71
CA GLY A 67 11.07 -15.72 -2.67
C GLY A 67 9.70 -16.14 -3.21
N ILE A 68 8.64 -15.40 -2.92
CA ILE A 68 7.32 -15.68 -3.49
C ILE A 68 7.40 -15.48 -5.00
N LYS A 69 7.04 -16.53 -5.75
CA LYS A 69 7.14 -16.52 -7.22
C LYS A 69 5.82 -16.24 -7.92
N GLU A 70 4.72 -16.32 -7.20
CA GLU A 70 3.39 -16.02 -7.73
C GLU A 70 3.31 -14.55 -8.14
N SER A 71 2.49 -14.27 -9.15
CA SER A 71 2.21 -12.89 -9.53
C SER A 71 1.34 -12.23 -8.46
N ILE A 72 1.82 -11.15 -7.89
CA ILE A 72 1.13 -10.42 -6.83
C ILE A 72 0.59 -9.11 -7.39
N SER A 73 -0.72 -9.01 -7.54
CA SER A 73 -1.35 -7.75 -7.94
C SER A 73 -1.41 -6.80 -6.76
N LEU A 74 -1.31 -5.50 -7.01
CA LEU A 74 -1.41 -4.52 -5.92
C LEU A 74 -2.79 -4.57 -5.25
N LYS A 75 -3.83 -4.86 -6.00
CA LYS A 75 -5.19 -4.96 -5.44
C LYS A 75 -5.33 -6.09 -4.43
N SER A 76 -4.53 -7.15 -4.54
CA SER A 76 -4.55 -8.28 -3.61
C SER A 76 -3.87 -7.98 -2.27
N ILE A 77 -3.25 -6.82 -2.14
CA ILE A 77 -2.64 -6.34 -0.89
C ILE A 77 -3.50 -5.19 -0.40
N GLU A 78 -4.34 -5.42 0.60
CA GLU A 78 -5.22 -4.39 1.10
C GLU A 78 -4.61 -3.69 2.32
N ILE A 79 -4.58 -2.37 2.26
CA ILE A 79 -4.14 -1.54 3.38
C ILE A 79 -5.40 -1.03 4.10
N ASP A 80 -5.63 -1.56 5.28
CA ASP A 80 -6.71 -1.17 6.15
C ASP A 80 -6.13 -0.48 7.38
N ARG A 81 -6.92 -0.22 8.39
CA ARG A 81 -6.46 0.39 9.63
C ARG A 81 -7.29 -0.08 10.81
N LYS A 82 -6.63 -0.12 11.97
CA LYS A 82 -7.31 -0.37 13.23
C LYS A 82 -8.05 0.88 13.68
N LYS A 83 -8.90 0.75 14.70
CA LYS A 83 -9.63 1.87 15.28
C LYS A 83 -8.72 3.00 15.74
N ASN A 84 -7.52 2.66 16.22
CA ASN A 84 -6.53 3.67 16.67
C ASN A 84 -5.77 4.34 15.53
N GLY A 85 -6.09 3.99 14.27
CA GLY A 85 -5.45 4.56 13.09
C GLY A 85 -4.21 3.81 12.58
N GLU A 86 -3.75 2.78 13.29
CA GLU A 86 -2.61 1.98 12.86
C GLU A 86 -2.90 1.28 11.54
N PRO A 87 -2.07 1.46 10.50
CA PRO A 87 -2.27 0.74 9.25
C PRO A 87 -1.97 -0.74 9.41
N ILE A 88 -2.77 -1.57 8.75
CA ILE A 88 -2.60 -3.02 8.72
C ILE A 88 -2.68 -3.52 7.28
N ILE A 89 -2.02 -4.65 7.03
CA ILE A 89 -1.97 -5.25 5.68
C ILE A 89 -2.73 -6.56 5.70
N ASN A 90 -3.73 -6.68 4.82
CA ASN A 90 -4.47 -7.90 4.58
C ASN A 90 -4.09 -8.47 3.23
N THR A 91 -3.58 -9.70 3.20
CA THR A 91 -3.26 -10.39 1.96
C THR A 91 -3.16 -11.90 2.21
N ILE A 92 -3.49 -12.70 1.18
CA ILE A 92 -3.31 -14.16 1.24
C ILE A 92 -1.83 -14.55 1.11
N PHE A 93 -0.98 -13.66 0.61
CA PHE A 93 0.43 -13.97 0.32
C PHE A 93 1.35 -13.92 1.55
N LYS A 94 0.83 -13.60 2.72
CA LYS A 94 1.67 -13.57 3.92
C LYS A 94 1.96 -14.95 4.52
N TYR A 95 1.21 -15.97 4.12
CA TYR A 95 1.46 -17.37 4.50
C TYR A 95 1.70 -17.61 6.00
N GLY A 96 0.91 -16.96 6.85
CA GLY A 96 1.04 -17.08 8.30
C GLY A 96 2.14 -16.23 8.93
N TRP A 97 2.93 -15.52 8.13
CA TRP A 97 3.94 -14.58 8.61
C TRP A 97 3.29 -13.22 8.92
N ILE A 98 4.10 -12.35 9.49
CA ILE A 98 3.65 -11.01 9.91
C ILE A 98 4.13 -9.97 8.92
N LEU A 99 3.19 -9.11 8.50
CA LEU A 99 3.49 -7.90 7.73
C LEU A 99 3.20 -6.69 8.62
N LYS A 100 4.20 -5.83 8.76
CA LYS A 100 4.05 -4.54 9.47
C LYS A 100 4.39 -3.41 8.51
N VAL A 101 3.64 -2.33 8.59
CA VAL A 101 3.81 -1.19 7.69
C VAL A 101 3.79 0.12 8.45
N SER A 102 4.62 1.05 8.00
CA SER A 102 4.58 2.43 8.41
C SER A 102 4.51 3.32 7.17
N ILE A 103 3.65 4.33 7.21
CA ILE A 103 3.40 5.23 6.09
C ILE A 103 3.67 6.65 6.56
N SER A 104 4.37 7.41 5.73
CA SER A 104 4.65 8.82 6.00
C SER A 104 4.52 9.65 4.74
N HIS A 105 4.27 10.94 4.88
CA HIS A 105 4.21 11.83 3.73
C HIS A 105 4.64 13.24 4.08
N THR A 106 5.06 13.95 3.05
CA THR A 106 5.22 15.40 3.05
C THR A 106 4.14 15.98 2.13
N ASP A 107 4.23 17.26 1.81
CA ASP A 107 3.32 17.85 0.82
C ASP A 107 3.55 17.29 -0.59
N ASP A 108 4.76 16.80 -0.87
CA ASP A 108 5.16 16.39 -2.22
C ASP A 108 5.30 14.88 -2.39
N TYR A 109 5.64 14.15 -1.34
CA TYR A 109 5.98 12.73 -1.41
C TYR A 109 5.23 11.91 -0.36
N ALA A 110 4.88 10.68 -0.73
CA ALA A 110 4.45 9.66 0.20
C ALA A 110 5.45 8.51 0.19
N THR A 111 5.70 7.92 1.33
CA THR A 111 6.61 6.79 1.48
C THR A 111 6.02 5.75 2.41
N ALA A 112 6.45 4.51 2.25
CA ALA A 112 6.07 3.41 3.13
C ALA A 112 7.22 2.45 3.31
N LEU A 113 7.32 1.91 4.50
CA LEU A 113 8.26 0.85 4.85
C LEU A 113 7.45 -0.35 5.32
N VAL A 114 7.77 -1.53 4.79
CA VAL A 114 7.14 -2.79 5.18
C VAL A 114 8.20 -3.77 5.63
N ILE A 115 7.92 -4.46 6.72
CA ILE A 115 8.74 -5.58 7.20
C ILE A 115 7.87 -6.84 7.17
N TYR A 116 8.43 -7.90 6.61
CA TYR A 116 7.80 -9.22 6.50
C TYR A 116 8.68 -10.24 7.20
N PHE A 117 8.15 -10.92 8.19
CA PHE A 117 8.95 -11.81 9.03
C PHE A 117 8.09 -12.94 9.60
N PRO A 118 8.72 -14.09 9.98
CA PRO A 118 7.98 -15.19 10.59
C PRO A 118 7.48 -14.78 11.98
N GLU A 119 6.35 -15.35 12.31
CA GLU A 119 5.76 -15.15 13.62
C GLU A 119 6.60 -15.76 14.74
#